data_c02b5f79fc94538827d45ecc78156e36
#
_entry.id   c02b5f79fc94538827d45ecc78156e36
#
_cell.length_a   1.000
_cell.length_b   1.000
_cell.length_c   1.000
_cell.angle_alpha   90.00
_cell.angle_beta   90.00
_cell.angle_gamma   90.00
#
_symmetry.space_group_name_H-M   'P 1'
#
loop_
_entity.id
_entity.type
_entity.pdbx_description
1 polymer ?
#
loop_
_entity_poly.entity_id
_entity_poly.type
_entity_poly.pdbx_seq_one_letter_code
_entity_poly.pdbx_strand_id
1 'polypeptide(L)'
;LQDIYSDEGKSGTSLRKRDAFKRMMRDAKDQKMDLIICASISRFARNFSDCMTQIAALKTMHPAHPIGVYFETENIYTLNPNSQYNLDIQALLADWESGNKSRRMILSYDQRIMTGQYPVADLMGYRHTKDGRLVIEPEEAKTVRFIFLAFIQGYNYDQIAAVLTQKKRSTLRGRQEWNGMMVANIMKNERRWGDLEARKSIVVDYKLGKVTKNNGNRCSAYVPKHHEAIVSPEIARAAHLVASSNKKCGVQDIVVIQQGALKGFVSIHPNWNGINAESIRSLCLNAYLPEEVMKLNDIAEMRAG
;
A
#
# COMPACT_ATOMS: atom_id res chain seq x y z
N LEU A 1 -2.81 -34.24 31.73
CA LEU A 1 -2.66 -33.41 30.54
C LEU A 1 -3.71 -33.85 29.54
N GLN A 2 -4.68 -32.99 29.19
CA GLN A 2 -5.79 -33.39 28.32
C GLN A 2 -5.47 -33.18 26.83
N ASP A 3 -4.84 -32.06 26.43
CA ASP A 3 -4.47 -31.80 25.05
C ASP A 3 -3.33 -30.74 24.98
N ILE A 4 -2.65 -30.68 23.83
CA ILE A 4 -1.64 -29.66 23.51
C ILE A 4 -2.14 -28.84 22.31
N TYR A 5 -2.21 -27.53 22.51
CA TYR A 5 -2.64 -26.57 21.49
C TYR A 5 -1.42 -25.80 20.96
N SER A 6 -1.00 -26.13 19.74
CA SER A 6 0.16 -25.49 19.09
C SER A 6 -0.21 -24.88 17.76
N ASP A 7 0.19 -23.62 17.53
CA ASP A 7 0.06 -22.90 16.26
C ASP A 7 1.46 -22.72 15.63
N GLU A 8 2.08 -23.80 15.17
CA GLU A 8 3.43 -23.76 14.60
C GLU A 8 3.49 -22.97 13.30
N GLY A 9 4.56 -22.15 13.12
CA GLY A 9 4.95 -21.51 11.87
C GLY A 9 4.02 -20.42 11.34
N LYS A 10 2.92 -20.09 12.03
CA LYS A 10 2.01 -19.02 11.59
C LYS A 10 2.45 -17.68 12.17
N SER A 11 2.76 -16.73 11.25
CA SER A 11 3.09 -15.36 11.66
C SER A 11 1.91 -14.79 12.46
N GLY A 12 2.20 -14.48 13.68
CA GLY A 12 1.24 -14.15 14.68
C GLY A 12 0.56 -12.77 14.51
N THR A 13 0.30 -12.18 13.30
CA THR A 13 -0.28 -10.84 13.09
C THR A 13 -1.80 -10.77 13.24
N SER A 14 -2.51 -11.86 13.42
CA SER A 14 -3.97 -11.85 13.57
C SER A 14 -4.46 -13.08 14.32
N LEU A 15 -5.32 -12.91 15.35
CA LEU A 15 -6.07 -13.98 16.01
C LEU A 15 -6.88 -14.83 15.01
N ARG A 16 -7.23 -14.26 13.83
CA ARG A 16 -7.98 -14.98 12.79
C ARG A 16 -7.26 -16.21 12.24
N LYS A 17 -5.92 -16.28 12.34
CA LYS A 17 -5.10 -17.38 11.80
C LYS A 17 -4.62 -18.38 12.87
N ARG A 18 -5.02 -18.23 14.12
CA ARG A 18 -4.65 -19.11 15.25
C ARG A 18 -5.74 -20.16 15.50
N ASP A 19 -5.75 -21.18 14.67
CA ASP A 19 -6.81 -22.19 14.70
C ASP A 19 -6.73 -23.08 15.94
N ALA A 20 -5.51 -23.39 16.43
CA ALA A 20 -5.32 -24.13 17.68
C ALA A 20 -5.78 -23.32 18.91
N PHE A 21 -5.45 -22.01 18.95
CA PHE A 21 -5.94 -21.14 20.01
C PHE A 21 -7.48 -21.04 20.02
N LYS A 22 -8.11 -20.94 18.84
CA LYS A 22 -9.57 -20.94 18.75
C LYS A 22 -10.20 -22.27 19.19
N ARG A 23 -9.52 -23.38 18.90
CA ARG A 23 -9.94 -24.71 19.38
C ARG A 23 -9.86 -24.75 20.90
N MET A 24 -8.76 -24.32 21.50
CA MET A 24 -8.59 -24.19 22.94
C MET A 24 -9.71 -23.37 23.58
N MET A 25 -10.05 -22.22 23.04
CA MET A 25 -11.13 -21.37 23.57
C MET A 25 -12.52 -22.00 23.43
N ARG A 26 -12.77 -22.81 22.40
CA ARG A 26 -14.01 -23.60 22.27
C ARG A 26 -14.06 -24.70 23.31
N ASP A 27 -12.98 -25.46 23.48
CA ASP A 27 -12.90 -26.52 24.46
C ASP A 27 -13.01 -25.99 25.90
N ALA A 28 -12.48 -24.79 26.17
CA ALA A 28 -12.70 -24.06 27.41
C ALA A 28 -14.19 -23.72 27.63
N LYS A 29 -14.88 -23.26 26.57
CA LYS A 29 -16.33 -22.99 26.62
C LYS A 29 -17.15 -24.25 26.90
N ASP A 30 -16.70 -25.38 26.38
CA ASP A 30 -17.33 -26.68 26.57
C ASP A 30 -16.95 -27.34 27.92
N GLN A 31 -16.28 -26.62 28.83
CA GLN A 31 -15.82 -27.09 30.16
C GLN A 31 -14.93 -28.34 30.12
N LYS A 32 -14.11 -28.47 29.06
CA LYS A 32 -13.20 -29.63 28.94
C LYS A 32 -11.90 -29.45 29.71
N MET A 33 -11.67 -28.28 30.34
CA MET A 33 -10.45 -27.95 31.04
C MET A 33 -10.71 -26.94 32.17
N ASP A 34 -9.92 -27.03 33.25
CA ASP A 34 -9.97 -26.14 34.41
C ASP A 34 -8.74 -25.20 34.46
N LEU A 35 -7.65 -25.61 33.80
CA LEU A 35 -6.37 -24.88 33.78
C LEU A 35 -5.73 -24.93 32.41
N ILE A 36 -5.24 -23.76 31.97
CA ILE A 36 -4.40 -23.61 30.78
C ILE A 36 -2.98 -23.30 31.28
N ILE A 37 -2.01 -24.10 30.86
CA ILE A 37 -0.58 -23.82 31.10
C ILE A 37 0.01 -23.22 29.79
N CYS A 38 0.61 -22.08 29.90
CA CYS A 38 1.24 -21.39 28.79
C CYS A 38 2.68 -21.00 29.14
N ALA A 39 3.62 -21.18 28.21
CA ALA A 39 5.02 -20.88 28.46
C ALA A 39 5.25 -19.41 28.84
N SER A 40 4.55 -18.46 28.20
CA SER A 40 4.64 -17.04 28.53
C SER A 40 3.42 -16.24 28.06
N ILE A 41 3.23 -15.04 28.61
CA ILE A 41 2.19 -14.09 28.20
C ILE A 41 2.31 -13.77 26.71
N SER A 42 3.52 -13.60 26.18
CA SER A 42 3.78 -13.31 24.79
C SER A 42 3.39 -14.43 23.81
N ARG A 43 3.33 -15.66 24.28
CA ARG A 43 2.85 -16.84 23.54
C ARG A 43 1.33 -16.95 23.58
N PHE A 44 0.73 -16.58 24.67
CA PHE A 44 -0.72 -16.60 24.84
C PHE A 44 -1.40 -15.52 23.97
N ALA A 45 -0.93 -14.28 24.05
CA ALA A 45 -1.44 -13.18 23.23
C ALA A 45 -0.30 -12.23 22.80
N ARG A 46 -0.49 -11.52 21.68
CA ARG A 46 0.51 -10.64 21.10
C ARG A 46 0.56 -9.25 21.66
N ASN A 47 -0.58 -8.76 22.04
CA ASN A 47 -0.69 -7.53 22.80
C ASN A 47 -1.35 -7.86 24.12
N PHE A 48 -1.02 -7.03 25.08
CA PHE A 48 -1.50 -7.25 26.44
C PHE A 48 -3.02 -7.04 26.55
N SER A 49 -3.61 -6.14 25.76
CA SER A 49 -5.06 -5.91 25.75
C SER A 49 -5.83 -7.15 25.32
N ASP A 50 -5.36 -7.83 24.27
CA ASP A 50 -5.95 -9.12 23.82
C ASP A 50 -5.78 -10.17 24.91
N CYS A 51 -4.61 -10.21 25.57
CA CYS A 51 -4.35 -11.15 26.67
C CYS A 51 -5.37 -10.96 27.80
N MET A 52 -5.54 -9.74 28.29
CA MET A 52 -6.47 -9.42 29.36
C MET A 52 -7.92 -9.74 28.98
N THR A 53 -8.31 -9.45 27.74
CA THR A 53 -9.65 -9.75 27.23
C THR A 53 -9.91 -11.26 27.26
N GLN A 54 -8.93 -12.08 26.83
CA GLN A 54 -9.08 -13.53 26.82
C GLN A 54 -9.07 -14.11 28.25
N ILE A 55 -8.21 -13.60 29.12
CA ILE A 55 -8.20 -14.01 30.54
C ILE A 55 -9.53 -13.66 31.21
N ALA A 56 -10.06 -12.46 30.99
CA ALA A 56 -11.36 -12.07 31.54
C ALA A 56 -12.48 -12.97 31.00
N ALA A 57 -12.45 -13.30 29.71
CA ALA A 57 -13.40 -14.22 29.11
C ALA A 57 -13.34 -15.60 29.76
N LEU A 58 -12.15 -16.18 29.97
CA LEU A 58 -11.97 -17.47 30.63
C LEU A 58 -12.45 -17.47 32.06
N LYS A 59 -12.24 -16.39 32.82
CA LYS A 59 -12.74 -16.24 34.20
C LYS A 59 -14.27 -16.17 34.27
N THR A 60 -14.91 -15.55 33.27
CA THR A 60 -16.35 -15.27 33.27
C THR A 60 -17.18 -16.30 32.53
N MET A 61 -16.59 -17.15 31.69
CA MET A 61 -17.30 -18.20 30.92
C MET A 61 -18.12 -19.15 31.82
N HIS A 62 -17.52 -19.52 32.94
CA HIS A 62 -18.13 -20.43 33.90
C HIS A 62 -17.96 -19.90 35.34
N PRO A 63 -18.91 -19.08 35.83
CA PRO A 63 -18.76 -18.39 37.09
C PRO A 63 -18.58 -19.35 38.30
N ALA A 64 -19.14 -20.58 38.24
CA ALA A 64 -18.98 -21.59 39.26
C ALA A 64 -17.62 -22.30 39.21
N HIS A 65 -17.00 -22.37 38.03
CA HIS A 65 -15.73 -23.07 37.79
C HIS A 65 -14.89 -22.24 36.84
N PRO A 66 -14.32 -21.09 37.29
CA PRO A 66 -13.52 -20.22 36.44
C PRO A 66 -12.24 -20.94 35.97
N ILE A 67 -11.92 -20.78 34.67
CA ILE A 67 -10.73 -21.37 34.07
C ILE A 67 -9.52 -20.47 34.32
N GLY A 68 -8.49 -21.03 34.97
CA GLY A 68 -7.22 -20.34 35.22
C GLY A 68 -6.24 -20.46 34.08
N VAL A 69 -5.36 -19.49 33.98
CA VAL A 69 -4.18 -19.56 33.10
C VAL A 69 -2.93 -19.42 33.96
N TYR A 70 -2.00 -20.36 33.81
CA TYR A 70 -0.68 -20.26 34.42
C TYR A 70 0.38 -19.95 33.39
N PHE A 71 1.09 -18.88 33.59
CA PHE A 71 2.23 -18.45 32.75
C PHE A 71 3.53 -18.88 33.43
N GLU A 72 4.21 -19.82 32.80
CA GLU A 72 5.41 -20.48 33.38
C GLU A 72 6.57 -19.47 33.54
N THR A 73 6.92 -18.74 32.49
CA THR A 73 8.06 -17.77 32.50
C THR A 73 7.86 -16.66 33.53
N GLU A 74 6.65 -16.12 33.61
CA GLU A 74 6.32 -15.03 34.51
C GLU A 74 5.91 -15.50 35.92
N ASN A 75 5.73 -16.80 36.09
CA ASN A 75 5.21 -17.46 37.34
C ASN A 75 3.92 -16.80 37.83
N ILE A 76 2.97 -16.58 36.92
CA ILE A 76 1.70 -15.91 37.17
C ILE A 76 0.54 -16.90 37.03
N TYR A 77 -0.28 -17.04 38.05
CA TYR A 77 -1.56 -17.76 37.99
C TYR A 77 -2.73 -16.80 38.06
N THR A 78 -3.54 -16.72 37.00
CA THR A 78 -4.55 -15.68 36.80
C THR A 78 -5.70 -15.68 37.80
N LEU A 79 -5.99 -16.81 38.49
CA LEU A 79 -7.02 -16.88 39.54
C LEU A 79 -6.49 -16.48 40.92
N ASN A 80 -5.18 -16.33 41.11
CA ASN A 80 -4.62 -15.81 42.34
C ASN A 80 -4.87 -14.30 42.44
N PRO A 81 -5.51 -13.78 43.50
CA PRO A 81 -5.76 -12.32 43.64
C PRO A 81 -4.51 -11.47 43.56
N ASN A 82 -3.38 -11.93 44.08
CA ASN A 82 -2.11 -11.19 44.06
C ASN A 82 -1.50 -11.12 42.65
N SER A 83 -1.89 -11.99 41.74
CA SER A 83 -1.41 -12.02 40.36
C SER A 83 -2.05 -10.91 39.51
N GLN A 84 -3.17 -10.34 39.94
CA GLN A 84 -3.83 -9.26 39.20
C GLN A 84 -2.94 -8.02 39.14
N TYR A 85 -2.31 -7.63 40.27
CA TYR A 85 -1.37 -6.48 40.29
C TYR A 85 -0.19 -6.70 39.35
N ASN A 86 0.37 -7.92 39.31
CA ASN A 86 1.47 -8.23 38.39
C ASN A 86 1.05 -8.14 36.93
N LEU A 87 -0.14 -8.62 36.61
CA LEU A 87 -0.71 -8.49 35.26
C LEU A 87 -0.95 -7.03 34.90
N ASP A 88 -1.50 -6.22 35.79
CA ASP A 88 -1.76 -4.80 35.53
C ASP A 88 -0.45 -4.01 35.29
N ILE A 89 0.59 -4.30 36.08
CA ILE A 89 1.93 -3.72 35.89
C ILE A 89 2.52 -4.14 34.54
N GLN A 90 2.42 -5.41 34.19
CA GLN A 90 2.89 -5.91 32.87
C GLN A 90 2.13 -5.27 31.71
N ALA A 91 0.82 -5.01 31.90
CA ALA A 91 -0.01 -4.26 30.97
C ALA A 91 0.56 -2.86 30.70
N LEU A 92 0.78 -2.13 31.77
CA LEU A 92 1.30 -0.77 31.70
C LEU A 92 2.68 -0.75 31.03
N LEU A 93 3.57 -1.69 31.37
CA LEU A 93 4.89 -1.79 30.76
C LEU A 93 4.81 -2.07 29.26
N ALA A 94 3.99 -3.03 28.83
CA ALA A 94 3.81 -3.38 27.42
C ALA A 94 3.23 -2.22 26.60
N ASP A 95 2.28 -1.49 27.19
CA ASP A 95 1.70 -0.29 26.56
C ASP A 95 2.75 0.84 26.41
N TRP A 96 3.54 1.04 27.46
CA TRP A 96 4.64 2.02 27.47
C TRP A 96 5.74 1.66 26.45
N GLU A 97 6.14 0.40 26.37
CA GLU A 97 7.12 -0.09 25.36
C GLU A 97 6.61 0.10 23.94
N SER A 98 5.35 -0.24 23.70
CA SER A 98 4.71 -0.09 22.39
C SER A 98 4.66 1.39 21.98
N GLY A 99 4.29 2.30 22.91
CA GLY A 99 4.31 3.73 22.70
C GLY A 99 5.70 4.28 22.42
N ASN A 100 6.71 3.81 23.15
CA ASN A 100 8.10 4.20 22.94
C ASN A 100 8.65 3.72 21.61
N LYS A 101 8.33 2.49 21.20
CA LYS A 101 8.71 1.96 19.88
C LYS A 101 8.12 2.80 18.75
N SER A 102 6.85 3.19 18.87
CA SER A 102 6.20 4.07 17.90
C SER A 102 6.88 5.45 17.83
N ARG A 103 7.18 6.05 18.98
CA ARG A 103 7.90 7.35 19.03
C ARG A 103 9.29 7.26 18.42
N ARG A 104 10.08 6.22 18.76
CA ARG A 104 11.41 6.00 18.16
C ARG A 104 11.35 5.85 16.66
N MET A 105 10.36 5.15 16.14
CA MET A 105 10.15 4.98 14.70
C MET A 105 9.84 6.33 14.03
N ILE A 106 9.00 7.16 14.63
CA ILE A 106 8.69 8.51 14.15
C ILE A 106 9.95 9.37 14.10
N LEU A 107 10.73 9.42 15.20
CA LEU A 107 11.97 10.20 15.29
C LEU A 107 13.02 9.73 14.28
N SER A 108 13.18 8.42 14.13
CA SER A 108 14.09 7.85 13.11
C SER A 108 13.67 8.25 11.69
N TYR A 109 12.37 8.29 11.42
CA TYR A 109 11.87 8.72 10.12
C TYR A 109 12.07 10.22 9.90
N ASP A 110 11.84 11.04 10.93
CA ASP A 110 12.10 12.49 10.91
C ASP A 110 13.57 12.77 10.61
N GLN A 111 14.48 12.08 11.31
CA GLN A 111 15.93 12.20 11.10
C GLN A 111 16.32 11.82 9.66
N ARG A 112 15.77 10.75 9.11
CA ARG A 112 16.02 10.35 7.73
C ARG A 112 15.56 11.41 6.73
N ILE A 113 14.41 12.02 6.94
CA ILE A 113 13.92 13.12 6.09
C ILE A 113 14.89 14.31 6.17
N MET A 114 15.34 14.70 7.38
CA MET A 114 16.26 15.81 7.57
C MET A 114 17.65 15.55 6.96
N THR A 115 18.10 14.31 6.94
CA THR A 115 19.41 13.93 6.36
C THR A 115 19.33 13.59 4.86
N GLY A 116 18.17 13.75 4.23
CA GLY A 116 17.97 13.44 2.81
C GLY A 116 17.94 11.94 2.49
N GLN A 117 17.86 11.08 3.49
CA GLN A 117 17.75 9.62 3.34
C GLN A 117 16.26 9.23 3.33
N TYR A 118 15.69 9.16 2.16
CA TYR A 118 14.27 8.86 2.03
C TYR A 118 14.05 7.35 1.81
N PRO A 119 13.30 6.67 2.70
CA PRO A 119 12.92 5.29 2.44
C PRO A 119 11.92 5.25 1.28
N VAL A 120 12.30 4.63 0.20
CA VAL A 120 11.47 4.46 -0.98
C VAL A 120 11.05 2.99 -1.04
N ALA A 121 9.74 2.74 -1.14
CA ALA A 121 9.23 1.40 -1.37
C ALA A 121 9.46 0.96 -2.82
N ASP A 122 9.43 -0.35 -3.05
CA ASP A 122 9.47 -0.93 -4.39
C ASP A 122 8.44 -0.28 -5.30
N LEU A 123 8.86 0.03 -6.50
CA LEU A 123 8.10 0.80 -7.45
C LEU A 123 8.24 0.21 -8.85
N MET A 124 7.14 -0.12 -9.49
CA MET A 124 7.16 -0.61 -10.86
C MET A 124 7.95 0.34 -11.77
N GLY A 125 8.81 -0.22 -12.61
CA GLY A 125 9.70 0.52 -13.50
C GLY A 125 11.02 0.92 -12.88
N TYR A 126 11.23 0.63 -11.58
CA TYR A 126 12.48 0.87 -10.88
C TYR A 126 12.92 -0.31 -10.05
N ARG A 127 14.23 -0.47 -9.93
CA ARG A 127 14.86 -1.39 -8.98
C ARG A 127 15.74 -0.64 -8.00
N HIS A 128 15.90 -1.18 -6.81
CA HIS A 128 16.84 -0.68 -5.83
C HIS A 128 18.23 -1.25 -6.11
N THR A 129 19.22 -0.37 -6.13
CA THR A 129 20.62 -0.79 -6.03
C THR A 129 20.96 -1.20 -4.60
N LYS A 130 22.12 -1.83 -4.39
CA LYS A 130 22.62 -2.16 -3.05
C LYS A 130 22.74 -0.93 -2.15
N ASP A 131 22.97 0.25 -2.73
CA ASP A 131 23.07 1.53 -2.03
C ASP A 131 21.71 2.20 -1.80
N GLY A 132 20.61 1.53 -2.13
CA GLY A 132 19.25 2.03 -1.94
C GLY A 132 18.79 3.06 -2.98
N ARG A 133 19.56 3.32 -4.05
CA ARG A 133 19.17 4.21 -5.14
C ARG A 133 18.19 3.54 -6.09
N LEU A 134 17.29 4.31 -6.67
CA LEU A 134 16.39 3.85 -7.72
C LEU A 134 17.07 3.91 -9.09
N VAL A 135 17.05 2.80 -9.81
CA VAL A 135 17.52 2.68 -11.19
C VAL A 135 16.37 2.17 -12.05
N ILE A 136 16.25 2.67 -13.27
CA ILE A 136 15.18 2.27 -14.20
C ILE A 136 15.33 0.79 -14.57
N GLU A 137 14.23 0.04 -14.44
CA GLU A 137 14.10 -1.30 -15.00
C GLU A 137 13.47 -1.22 -16.40
N PRO A 138 14.22 -1.51 -17.48
CA PRO A 138 13.80 -1.19 -18.83
C PRO A 138 12.45 -1.78 -19.25
N GLU A 139 12.19 -3.06 -18.92
CA GLU A 139 10.94 -3.73 -19.34
C GLU A 139 9.71 -3.19 -18.60
N GLU A 140 9.85 -2.93 -17.32
CA GLU A 140 8.76 -2.33 -16.54
C GLU A 140 8.55 -0.87 -16.91
N ALA A 141 9.63 -0.14 -17.21
CA ALA A 141 9.57 1.26 -17.64
C ALA A 141 8.81 1.42 -18.96
N LYS A 142 8.95 0.47 -19.91
CA LYS A 142 8.15 0.43 -21.13
C LYS A 142 6.66 0.39 -20.82
N THR A 143 6.26 -0.42 -19.85
CA THR A 143 4.85 -0.51 -19.42
C THR A 143 4.36 0.80 -18.79
N VAL A 144 5.20 1.44 -17.97
CA VAL A 144 4.85 2.74 -17.38
C VAL A 144 4.69 3.82 -18.46
N ARG A 145 5.63 3.93 -19.40
CA ARG A 145 5.55 4.88 -20.54
C ARG A 145 4.28 4.63 -21.36
N PHE A 146 4.00 3.36 -21.68
CA PHE A 146 2.78 2.99 -22.39
C PHE A 146 1.51 3.49 -21.69
N ILE A 147 1.41 3.32 -20.36
CA ILE A 147 0.25 3.79 -19.58
C ILE A 147 0.03 5.29 -19.76
N PHE A 148 1.07 6.11 -19.62
CA PHE A 148 0.96 7.55 -19.77
C PHE A 148 0.57 7.97 -21.17
N LEU A 149 1.18 7.36 -22.19
CA LEU A 149 0.92 7.67 -23.58
C LEU A 149 -0.50 7.28 -24.01
N ALA A 150 -0.92 6.05 -23.70
CA ALA A 150 -2.26 5.59 -24.01
C ALA A 150 -3.32 6.48 -23.34
N PHE A 151 -3.07 6.92 -22.10
CA PHE A 151 -4.00 7.82 -21.42
C PHE A 151 -4.09 9.20 -22.08
N ILE A 152 -2.97 9.80 -22.49
CA ILE A 152 -2.95 11.07 -23.25
C ILE A 152 -3.67 10.91 -24.59
N GLN A 153 -3.60 9.73 -25.21
CA GLN A 153 -4.32 9.43 -26.45
C GLN A 153 -5.82 9.18 -26.25
N GLY A 154 -6.32 9.23 -25.00
CA GLY A 154 -7.73 9.18 -24.70
C GLY A 154 -8.26 7.84 -24.26
N TYR A 155 -7.39 6.83 -24.05
CA TYR A 155 -7.82 5.58 -23.43
C TYR A 155 -8.14 5.80 -21.95
N ASN A 156 -9.21 5.21 -21.47
CA ASN A 156 -9.52 5.23 -20.05
C ASN A 156 -8.70 4.16 -19.29
N TYR A 157 -8.71 4.25 -17.95
CA TYR A 157 -7.92 3.36 -17.11
C TYR A 157 -8.25 1.88 -17.30
N ASP A 158 -9.52 1.55 -17.53
CA ASP A 158 -9.96 0.16 -17.68
C ASP A 158 -9.59 -0.41 -19.06
N GLN A 159 -9.66 0.42 -20.10
CA GLN A 159 -9.17 0.04 -21.44
C GLN A 159 -7.66 -0.22 -21.43
N ILE A 160 -6.87 0.64 -20.78
CA ILE A 160 -5.42 0.44 -20.64
C ILE A 160 -5.14 -0.85 -19.86
N ALA A 161 -5.88 -1.09 -18.75
CA ALA A 161 -5.73 -2.31 -17.96
C ALA A 161 -6.06 -3.57 -18.77
N ALA A 162 -7.12 -3.54 -19.61
CA ALA A 162 -7.49 -4.65 -20.48
C ALA A 162 -6.38 -4.99 -21.47
N VAL A 163 -5.78 -3.98 -22.13
CA VAL A 163 -4.65 -4.15 -23.06
C VAL A 163 -3.44 -4.74 -22.35
N LEU A 164 -3.08 -4.25 -21.16
CA LEU A 164 -1.95 -4.78 -20.41
C LEU A 164 -2.16 -6.23 -19.99
N THR A 165 -3.38 -6.60 -19.60
CA THR A 165 -3.77 -7.98 -19.27
C THR A 165 -3.69 -8.88 -20.48
N GLN A 166 -4.22 -8.45 -21.64
CA GLN A 166 -4.16 -9.18 -22.90
C GLN A 166 -2.72 -9.43 -23.35
N LYS A 167 -1.85 -8.41 -23.22
CA LYS A 167 -0.41 -8.53 -23.52
C LYS A 167 0.39 -9.24 -22.42
N LYS A 168 -0.26 -9.80 -21.41
CA LYS A 168 0.36 -10.52 -20.29
C LYS A 168 1.51 -9.76 -19.64
N ARG A 169 1.40 -8.42 -19.55
CA ARG A 169 2.39 -7.59 -18.87
C ARG A 169 2.34 -7.84 -17.37
N SER A 170 3.50 -8.11 -16.78
CA SER A 170 3.59 -8.35 -15.33
C SER A 170 3.40 -7.07 -14.54
N THR A 171 2.63 -7.16 -13.46
CA THR A 171 2.57 -6.12 -12.42
C THR A 171 3.79 -6.21 -11.51
N LEU A 172 4.02 -5.22 -10.65
CA LEU A 172 5.10 -5.22 -9.64
C LEU A 172 5.14 -6.51 -8.79
N ARG A 173 4.00 -7.15 -8.57
CA ARG A 173 3.88 -8.40 -7.80
C ARG A 173 3.88 -9.67 -8.66
N GLY A 174 4.26 -9.57 -9.93
CA GLY A 174 4.32 -10.69 -10.87
C GLY A 174 2.97 -11.19 -11.39
N ARG A 175 1.85 -10.55 -11.03
CA ARG A 175 0.53 -10.87 -11.58
C ARG A 175 0.40 -10.32 -13.00
N GLN A 176 -0.38 -10.99 -13.85
CA GLN A 176 -0.66 -10.53 -15.22
C GLN A 176 -2.02 -9.86 -15.37
N GLU A 177 -2.83 -9.86 -14.32
CA GLU A 177 -4.14 -9.22 -14.29
C GLU A 177 -4.00 -7.77 -13.84
N TRP A 178 -4.50 -6.87 -14.67
CA TRP A 178 -4.53 -5.43 -14.43
C TRP A 178 -5.96 -4.95 -14.20
N ASN A 179 -6.11 -3.91 -13.42
CA ASN A 179 -7.36 -3.17 -13.26
C ASN A 179 -7.12 -1.65 -13.36
N GLY A 180 -8.19 -0.91 -13.63
CA GLY A 180 -8.10 0.55 -13.80
C GLY A 180 -7.53 1.28 -12.60
N MET A 181 -7.74 0.78 -11.38
CA MET A 181 -7.18 1.37 -10.15
C MET A 181 -5.64 1.27 -10.11
N MET A 182 -5.07 0.15 -10.58
CA MET A 182 -3.61 -0.01 -10.68
C MET A 182 -3.01 1.01 -11.65
N VAL A 183 -3.64 1.18 -12.81
CA VAL A 183 -3.25 2.18 -13.81
C VAL A 183 -3.33 3.60 -13.24
N ALA A 184 -4.45 3.96 -12.60
CA ALA A 184 -4.62 5.25 -11.96
C ALA A 184 -3.58 5.52 -10.86
N ASN A 185 -3.21 4.53 -10.07
CA ASN A 185 -2.19 4.66 -9.03
C ASN A 185 -0.78 4.86 -9.62
N ILE A 186 -0.47 4.22 -10.74
CA ILE A 186 0.79 4.46 -11.45
C ILE A 186 0.86 5.91 -11.93
N MET A 187 -0.20 6.42 -12.53
CA MET A 187 -0.24 7.78 -13.07
C MET A 187 -0.20 8.88 -12.01
N LYS A 188 -0.72 8.62 -10.81
CA LYS A 188 -0.72 9.60 -9.70
C LYS A 188 0.62 9.70 -8.95
N ASN A 189 1.55 8.79 -9.20
CA ASN A 189 2.78 8.70 -8.42
C ASN A 189 3.88 9.57 -9.02
N GLU A 190 4.29 10.63 -8.32
CA GLU A 190 5.31 11.60 -8.73
C GLU A 190 6.68 11.00 -9.03
N ARG A 191 6.96 9.84 -8.47
CA ARG A 191 8.24 9.16 -8.72
C ARG A 191 8.42 8.73 -10.18
N ARG A 192 7.35 8.70 -10.98
CA ARG A 192 7.42 8.36 -12.41
C ARG A 192 8.12 9.43 -13.24
N TRP A 193 8.05 10.69 -12.80
CA TRP A 193 8.74 11.80 -13.43
C TRP A 193 9.95 12.31 -12.64
N GLY A 194 10.49 11.45 -11.76
CA GLY A 194 11.75 11.68 -11.08
C GLY A 194 11.68 12.41 -9.75
N ASP A 195 10.51 12.88 -9.35
CA ASP A 195 10.33 13.59 -8.08
C ASP A 195 10.04 12.61 -6.94
N LEU A 196 10.22 13.07 -5.71
CA LEU A 196 9.91 12.31 -4.51
C LEU A 196 9.17 13.18 -3.50
N GLU A 197 7.98 12.75 -3.11
CA GLU A 197 7.26 13.31 -1.96
C GLU A 197 7.33 12.31 -0.80
N ALA A 198 8.08 12.68 0.23
CA ALA A 198 8.25 11.88 1.44
C ALA A 198 7.17 12.21 2.47
N ARG A 199 6.67 11.18 3.16
CA ARG A 199 5.66 11.28 4.22
C ARG A 199 4.33 11.93 3.77
N LYS A 200 3.75 11.42 2.69
CA LYS A 200 2.39 11.79 2.23
C LYS A 200 1.30 11.47 3.25
N SER A 201 1.53 10.47 4.08
CA SER A 201 0.58 10.02 5.09
C SER A 201 1.27 9.80 6.43
N ILE A 202 0.47 9.91 7.50
CA ILE A 202 0.90 9.69 8.87
C ILE A 202 -0.03 8.69 9.56
N VAL A 203 0.53 7.89 10.46
CA VAL A 203 -0.24 7.07 11.38
C VAL A 203 -0.65 7.94 12.55
N VAL A 204 -1.94 8.16 12.72
CA VAL A 204 -2.51 8.97 13.82
C VAL A 204 -2.67 8.11 15.06
N ASP A 205 -3.12 6.88 14.89
CA ASP A 205 -3.28 5.91 15.95
C ASP A 205 -2.56 4.62 15.57
N TYR A 206 -1.46 4.34 16.27
CA TYR A 206 -0.67 3.13 15.99
C TYR A 206 -1.35 1.85 16.51
N LYS A 207 -2.25 1.95 17.50
CA LYS A 207 -3.00 0.81 18.04
C LYS A 207 -4.08 0.35 17.07
N LEU A 208 -4.80 1.31 16.48
CA LEU A 208 -5.86 1.05 15.50
C LEU A 208 -5.32 0.99 14.06
N GLY A 209 -4.04 1.32 13.83
CA GLY A 209 -3.47 1.42 12.49
C GLY A 209 -4.11 2.51 11.62
N LYS A 210 -4.71 3.53 12.25
CA LYS A 210 -5.41 4.60 11.52
C LYS A 210 -4.42 5.53 10.84
N VAL A 211 -4.49 5.56 9.50
CA VAL A 211 -3.64 6.38 8.64
C VAL A 211 -4.44 7.53 8.06
N THR A 212 -3.85 8.73 8.04
CA THR A 212 -4.44 9.92 7.41
C THR A 212 -3.42 10.60 6.49
N LYS A 213 -3.90 11.46 5.59
CA LYS A 213 -3.02 12.31 4.78
C LYS A 213 -2.26 13.26 5.70
N ASN A 214 -0.98 13.49 5.41
CA ASN A 214 -0.18 14.48 6.11
C ASN A 214 -0.50 15.88 5.57
N ASN A 215 -1.25 16.65 6.34
CA ASN A 215 -1.62 18.02 6.00
C ASN A 215 -0.72 19.04 6.73
N GLY A 216 0.58 18.75 6.87
CA GLY A 216 1.53 19.59 7.60
C GLY A 216 1.70 19.21 9.08
N ASN A 217 1.01 18.17 9.57
CA ASN A 217 1.10 17.73 10.97
C ASN A 217 2.47 17.10 11.32
N ARG A 218 3.22 16.67 10.31
CA ARG A 218 4.56 16.09 10.45
C ARG A 218 5.48 16.63 9.36
N CYS A 219 6.77 16.66 9.65
CA CYS A 219 7.80 16.99 8.67
C CYS A 219 7.62 16.13 7.41
N SER A 220 7.54 16.77 6.25
CA SER A 220 7.50 16.15 4.93
C SER A 220 8.51 16.85 4.04
N ALA A 221 8.97 16.17 3.02
CA ALA A 221 9.89 16.74 2.03
C ALA A 221 9.41 16.42 0.62
N TYR A 222 9.49 17.42 -0.26
CA TYR A 222 9.36 17.25 -1.69
C TYR A 222 10.72 17.48 -2.32
N VAL A 223 11.23 16.47 -3.01
CA VAL A 223 12.56 16.50 -3.61
C VAL A 223 12.40 16.38 -5.13
N PRO A 224 12.54 17.46 -5.87
CA PRO A 224 12.51 17.41 -7.33
C PRO A 224 13.76 16.73 -7.87
N LYS A 225 13.62 15.98 -8.97
CA LYS A 225 14.73 15.29 -9.65
C LYS A 225 15.55 14.38 -8.72
N HIS A 226 14.88 13.69 -7.81
CA HIS A 226 15.52 12.77 -6.87
C HIS A 226 16.18 11.57 -7.56
N HIS A 227 15.62 11.12 -8.68
CA HIS A 227 16.09 9.97 -9.46
C HIS A 227 15.76 10.16 -10.94
N GLU A 228 16.30 9.29 -11.77
CA GLU A 228 16.04 9.32 -13.20
C GLU A 228 14.55 9.10 -13.50
N ALA A 229 13.99 9.96 -14.36
CA ALA A 229 12.57 9.92 -14.70
C ALA A 229 12.28 8.87 -15.78
N ILE A 230 11.24 8.05 -15.58
CA ILE A 230 10.73 7.16 -16.64
C ILE A 230 9.94 7.94 -17.67
N VAL A 231 9.18 8.94 -17.21
CA VAL A 231 8.32 9.81 -18.02
C VAL A 231 8.72 11.23 -17.75
N SER A 232 8.82 12.06 -18.80
CA SER A 232 9.19 13.46 -18.60
C SER A 232 8.11 14.21 -17.77
N PRO A 233 8.50 15.24 -16.99
CA PRO A 233 7.55 16.03 -16.20
C PRO A 233 6.44 16.66 -17.05
N GLU A 234 6.73 16.99 -18.33
CA GLU A 234 5.77 17.57 -19.27
C GLU A 234 4.65 16.58 -19.60
N ILE A 235 5.01 15.31 -19.87
CA ILE A 235 4.05 14.24 -20.15
C ILE A 235 3.22 13.94 -18.93
N ALA A 236 3.82 13.89 -17.76
CA ALA A 236 3.10 13.71 -16.52
C ALA A 236 2.08 14.83 -16.29
N ARG A 237 2.48 16.09 -16.52
CA ARG A 237 1.57 17.24 -16.46
C ARG A 237 0.44 17.16 -17.48
N ALA A 238 0.74 16.81 -18.73
CA ALA A 238 -0.28 16.62 -19.76
C ALA A 238 -1.30 15.56 -19.35
N ALA A 239 -0.85 14.40 -18.88
CA ALA A 239 -1.72 13.34 -18.39
C ALA A 239 -2.60 13.78 -17.20
N HIS A 240 -2.06 14.55 -16.27
CA HIS A 240 -2.82 15.07 -15.13
C HIS A 240 -3.86 16.12 -15.55
N LEU A 241 -3.57 16.95 -16.56
CA LEU A 241 -4.52 17.89 -17.11
C LEU A 241 -5.68 17.17 -17.81
N VAL A 242 -5.40 16.13 -18.59
CA VAL A 242 -6.44 15.24 -19.17
C VAL A 242 -7.30 14.67 -18.07
N ALA A 243 -6.70 14.10 -17.02
CA ALA A 243 -7.42 13.51 -15.91
C ALA A 243 -8.30 14.53 -15.16
N SER A 244 -7.86 15.76 -15.01
CA SER A 244 -8.62 16.83 -14.34
C SER A 244 -9.77 17.37 -15.19
N SER A 245 -9.58 17.45 -16.49
CA SER A 245 -10.61 17.89 -17.44
C SER A 245 -11.75 16.90 -17.54
N ASN A 246 -11.45 15.61 -17.59
CA ASN A 246 -12.46 14.55 -17.61
C ASN A 246 -13.34 14.51 -16.35
N LYS A 247 -12.90 15.11 -15.23
CA LYS A 247 -13.73 15.25 -14.03
C LYS A 247 -14.72 16.41 -14.07
N LYS A 248 -14.45 17.43 -14.87
CA LYS A 248 -15.26 18.66 -14.96
C LYS A 248 -16.31 18.62 -16.08
N CYS A 249 -16.03 17.89 -17.13
CA CYS A 249 -16.97 17.68 -18.23
C CYS A 249 -17.46 16.24 -18.12
N GLY A 250 -18.73 16.04 -17.80
CA GLY A 250 -19.34 14.71 -17.89
C GLY A 250 -19.01 14.13 -19.26
N VAL A 251 -18.30 13.00 -19.22
CA VAL A 251 -17.79 12.20 -20.33
C VAL A 251 -18.38 12.56 -21.67
N GLN A 252 -17.59 13.17 -22.52
CA GLN A 252 -17.87 13.12 -23.94
C GLN A 252 -16.68 12.47 -24.63
N ASP A 253 -16.98 11.61 -25.56
CA ASP A 253 -16.05 10.73 -26.25
C ASP A 253 -14.85 11.51 -26.76
N ILE A 254 -13.66 11.07 -26.32
CA ILE A 254 -12.41 11.50 -26.88
C ILE A 254 -12.36 10.89 -28.28
N VAL A 255 -12.53 11.73 -29.29
CA VAL A 255 -12.56 11.27 -30.68
C VAL A 255 -11.17 11.42 -31.28
N VAL A 256 -10.61 10.31 -31.74
CA VAL A 256 -9.41 10.32 -32.58
C VAL A 256 -9.85 10.75 -33.99
N ILE A 257 -9.24 11.82 -34.51
CA ILE A 257 -9.54 12.32 -35.85
C ILE A 257 -9.01 11.32 -36.88
N GLN A 258 -9.91 10.68 -37.60
CA GLN A 258 -9.60 9.60 -38.53
C GLN A 258 -9.24 10.08 -39.95
N GLN A 259 -9.54 11.34 -40.29
CA GLN A 259 -9.36 11.85 -41.65
C GLN A 259 -8.91 13.32 -41.65
N GLY A 260 -8.25 13.78 -42.75
CA GLY A 260 -7.80 15.13 -42.93
C GLY A 260 -6.37 15.40 -42.42
N ALA A 261 -5.97 16.67 -42.41
CA ALA A 261 -4.62 17.12 -42.02
C ALA A 261 -4.29 16.84 -40.55
N LEU A 262 -5.29 16.55 -39.72
CA LEU A 262 -5.17 16.25 -38.30
C LEU A 262 -5.42 14.75 -37.99
N LYS A 263 -5.32 13.89 -38.99
CA LYS A 263 -5.45 12.44 -38.83
C LYS A 263 -4.47 11.92 -37.76
N GLY A 264 -5.00 11.18 -36.80
CA GLY A 264 -4.21 10.66 -35.67
C GLY A 264 -4.16 11.60 -34.46
N PHE A 265 -4.73 12.80 -34.55
CA PHE A 265 -4.85 13.69 -33.40
C PHE A 265 -6.12 13.41 -32.61
N VAL A 266 -6.01 13.66 -31.31
CA VAL A 266 -7.13 13.52 -30.37
C VAL A 266 -7.87 14.85 -30.31
N SER A 267 -9.18 14.84 -30.55
CA SER A 267 -10.03 15.99 -30.32
C SER A 267 -10.13 16.26 -28.82
N ILE A 268 -9.69 17.43 -28.40
CA ILE A 268 -9.71 17.86 -27.01
C ILE A 268 -10.87 18.83 -26.83
N HIS A 269 -11.60 18.70 -25.71
CA HIS A 269 -12.74 19.58 -25.43
C HIS A 269 -12.31 21.06 -25.41
N PRO A 270 -13.07 21.97 -26.04
CA PRO A 270 -12.71 23.39 -26.17
C PRO A 270 -12.55 24.16 -24.85
N ASN A 271 -12.96 23.59 -23.72
CA ASN A 271 -12.80 24.18 -22.39
C ASN A 271 -11.46 23.82 -21.71
N TRP A 272 -10.51 23.27 -22.42
CA TRP A 272 -9.14 23.09 -21.94
C TRP A 272 -8.42 24.45 -21.94
N ASN A 273 -8.57 25.17 -20.85
CA ASN A 273 -7.94 26.47 -20.69
C ASN A 273 -6.42 26.35 -20.77
N GLY A 274 -5.83 26.84 -21.83
CA GLY A 274 -4.41 27.05 -21.99
C GLY A 274 -3.62 25.96 -22.68
N ILE A 275 -4.25 24.86 -23.09
CA ILE A 275 -3.60 23.81 -23.90
C ILE A 275 -4.33 23.73 -25.26
N ASN A 276 -3.65 24.16 -26.32
CA ASN A 276 -4.12 23.92 -27.66
C ASN A 276 -3.53 22.62 -28.24
N ALA A 277 -4.10 22.11 -29.31
CA ALA A 277 -3.62 20.90 -29.99
C ALA A 277 -2.14 21.01 -30.39
N GLU A 278 -1.65 22.21 -30.65
CA GLU A 278 -0.27 22.51 -31.02
C GLU A 278 0.70 22.36 -29.84
N SER A 279 0.29 22.78 -28.63
CA SER A 279 1.07 22.58 -27.40
C SER A 279 1.20 21.09 -27.06
N ILE A 280 0.14 20.29 -27.23
CA ILE A 280 0.19 18.84 -27.02
C ILE A 280 1.06 18.18 -28.09
N ARG A 281 0.94 18.61 -29.36
CA ARG A 281 1.78 18.11 -30.45
C ARG A 281 3.26 18.40 -30.19
N SER A 282 3.60 19.61 -29.78
CA SER A 282 4.97 20.01 -29.43
C SER A 282 5.50 19.17 -28.24
N LEU A 283 4.70 18.95 -27.20
CA LEU A 283 5.04 18.12 -26.06
C LEU A 283 5.27 16.66 -26.46
N CYS A 284 4.40 16.10 -27.31
CA CYS A 284 4.53 14.72 -27.77
C CYS A 284 5.71 14.52 -28.72
N LEU A 285 5.93 15.44 -29.67
CA LEU A 285 7.01 15.36 -30.67
C LEU A 285 8.40 15.63 -30.07
N ASN A 286 8.49 16.51 -29.08
CA ASN A 286 9.77 16.80 -28.40
C ASN A 286 10.14 15.81 -27.32
N ALA A 287 9.16 15.01 -26.82
CA ALA A 287 9.38 14.09 -25.73
C ALA A 287 9.65 12.64 -26.17
N TYR A 288 9.37 12.30 -27.43
CA TYR A 288 9.52 10.93 -27.96
C TYR A 288 10.19 10.90 -29.32
N LEU A 289 11.08 9.92 -29.50
CA LEU A 289 11.59 9.59 -30.81
C LEU A 289 10.43 9.09 -31.70
N PRO A 290 10.39 9.46 -32.98
CA PRO A 290 9.34 9.07 -33.93
C PRO A 290 9.05 7.57 -33.95
N GLU A 291 10.04 6.71 -33.72
CA GLU A 291 9.93 5.26 -33.67
C GLU A 291 9.11 4.73 -32.48
N GLU A 292 9.09 5.45 -31.35
CA GLU A 292 8.27 5.05 -30.19
C GLU A 292 6.79 5.43 -30.41
N VAL A 293 6.54 6.51 -31.14
CA VAL A 293 5.18 6.94 -31.52
C VAL A 293 4.60 6.04 -32.60
N MET A 294 5.41 5.54 -33.53
CA MET A 294 4.97 4.59 -34.58
C MET A 294 4.54 3.23 -34.00
N LYS A 295 5.18 2.76 -32.94
CA LYS A 295 4.75 1.54 -32.24
C LYS A 295 3.40 1.65 -31.51
N LEU A 296 2.87 2.86 -31.40
CA LEU A 296 1.51 3.10 -30.90
C LEU A 296 0.42 2.80 -31.95
N ASN A 297 0.78 2.70 -33.24
CA ASN A 297 -0.12 2.20 -34.26
C ASN A 297 -0.55 0.74 -34.01
N ASP A 298 0.29 -0.06 -33.32
CA ASP A 298 -0.08 -1.40 -32.85
C ASP A 298 -1.30 -1.39 -31.92
N ILE A 299 -1.61 -0.26 -31.27
CA ILE A 299 -2.78 -0.09 -30.41
C ILE A 299 -4.05 0.15 -31.24
N ALA A 300 -3.92 0.84 -32.37
CA ALA A 300 -5.03 1.07 -33.29
C ALA A 300 -5.43 -0.24 -34.02
N GLU A 301 -4.46 -1.08 -34.37
CA GLU A 301 -4.71 -2.40 -34.96
C GLU A 301 -5.37 -3.38 -34.00
N MET A 302 -5.18 -3.25 -32.68
CA MET A 302 -5.87 -4.05 -31.67
C MET A 302 -7.34 -3.70 -31.48
N ARG A 303 -7.83 -2.57 -32.02
CA ARG A 303 -9.25 -2.22 -32.03
C ARG A 303 -10.01 -2.82 -33.21
N ALA A 304 -9.31 -3.31 -34.22
CA ALA A 304 -9.88 -3.80 -35.47
C ALA A 304 -9.96 -5.35 -35.55
N GLY A 305 -9.44 -6.06 -34.57
CA GLY A 305 -9.57 -7.52 -34.41
C GLY A 305 -10.25 -7.87 -33.08
#